data_f783b46fa489475e67e4cb2488eb009c
#
_entry.id   f783b46fa489475e67e4cb2488eb009c
#
_cell.length_a   1.000
_cell.length_b   1.000
_cell.length_c   1.000
_cell.angle_alpha   90.00
_cell.angle_beta   90.00
_cell.angle_gamma   90.00
#
_symmetry.space_group_name_H-M   'P 1'
#
loop_
_entity.id
_entity.type
_entity.pdbx_description
1 polymer ?
#
loop_
_entity_poly.entity_id
_entity_poly.type
_entity_poly.pdbx_seq_one_letter_code
_entity_poly.pdbx_strand_id
1 'polypeptide(L)'
;MYDVYYATGGGSLVYGGSDVWVNNWLRDVAPKLNYPSKLLIHRRRPENIKIEYDSPIEIIWQGYSPRKFEETLKNARKIHILHGYYTPHRIIESNKDKLESVCVHVSVDLSLKAGFQLGLPKLLHFSANSHWEKQVSKWAKKAVWIGLDKIPLHDEIDIIDIPNYYEFKQNKKVCMSNRVGFAARCDTRKSPHFLDGIVSLAFTDVNDFRWWKKNLKLEFEKTRLYQFNYKNIHRFFDREDWGISHSCHLHEPFGYSIFQALDYGKLPILQKDWLINYEYPFRAFTKEEFNEQIDNISDLSEKERQDYLDNLRDYCRVYDNKEEWTQKYLEIYNQ
;
A
#
# COMPACT_ATOMS: atom_id res chain seq x y z
N MET A 1 -31.33 -8.01 -7.61
CA MET A 1 -30.19 -7.18 -8.03
C MET A 1 -29.35 -6.87 -6.79
N TYR A 2 -28.05 -6.72 -6.91
CA TYR A 2 -27.09 -6.44 -5.85
C TYR A 2 -25.98 -5.55 -6.38
N ASP A 3 -25.25 -4.88 -5.49
CA ASP A 3 -24.04 -4.15 -5.87
C ASP A 3 -22.83 -5.07 -5.83
N VAL A 4 -21.91 -4.87 -6.74
CA VAL A 4 -20.69 -5.67 -6.83
C VAL A 4 -19.48 -4.80 -6.53
N TYR A 5 -18.74 -5.23 -5.54
CA TYR A 5 -17.42 -4.70 -5.19
C TYR A 5 -16.35 -5.65 -5.69
N TYR A 6 -15.34 -5.14 -6.33
CA TYR A 6 -14.29 -5.95 -6.94
C TYR A 6 -12.91 -5.60 -6.42
N ALA A 7 -12.15 -6.60 -6.02
CA ALA A 7 -10.76 -6.46 -5.61
C ALA A 7 -9.87 -7.52 -6.27
N THR A 8 -8.78 -7.10 -6.90
CA THR A 8 -7.78 -8.01 -7.51
C THR A 8 -6.66 -8.38 -6.57
N GLY A 9 -6.29 -7.47 -5.70
CA GLY A 9 -5.36 -7.69 -4.60
C GLY A 9 -6.13 -7.78 -3.30
N GLY A 10 -5.51 -8.22 -2.25
CA GLY A 10 -6.16 -8.24 -0.96
C GLY A 10 -6.92 -9.51 -0.62
N GLY A 11 -7.24 -10.31 -1.59
CA GLY A 11 -7.97 -11.54 -1.35
C GLY A 11 -7.23 -12.62 -0.56
N SER A 12 -5.95 -12.45 -0.36
CA SER A 12 -5.21 -13.34 0.53
C SER A 12 -5.27 -12.90 2.00
N LEU A 13 -5.81 -11.71 2.29
CA LEU A 13 -5.86 -11.12 3.64
C LEU A 13 -4.50 -11.03 4.35
N VAL A 14 -3.38 -11.17 3.64
CA VAL A 14 -2.08 -11.55 4.23
C VAL A 14 -0.86 -10.79 3.72
N TYR A 15 -0.86 -10.06 2.57
CA TYR A 15 0.42 -9.73 1.93
C TYR A 15 0.68 -8.27 1.48
N GLY A 16 -0.06 -7.27 1.93
CA GLY A 16 0.30 -5.90 1.56
C GLY A 16 -0.69 -4.81 1.94
N GLY A 17 -0.36 -3.57 1.61
CA GLY A 17 -1.20 -2.40 1.93
C GLY A 17 -2.60 -2.47 1.33
N SER A 18 -2.73 -3.03 0.12
CA SER A 18 -4.04 -3.26 -0.50
C SER A 18 -4.90 -4.27 0.25
N ASP A 19 -4.26 -5.27 0.86
CA ASP A 19 -4.96 -6.25 1.70
C ASP A 19 -5.47 -5.60 2.98
N VAL A 20 -4.64 -4.77 3.62
CA VAL A 20 -5.03 -3.98 4.80
C VAL A 20 -6.22 -3.08 4.46
N TRP A 21 -6.18 -2.41 3.31
CA TRP A 21 -7.25 -1.54 2.87
C TRP A 21 -8.57 -2.29 2.65
N VAL A 22 -8.56 -3.41 1.93
CA VAL A 22 -9.77 -4.24 1.71
C VAL A 22 -10.31 -4.78 3.03
N ASN A 23 -9.44 -5.14 3.97
CA ASN A 23 -9.86 -5.59 5.29
C ASN A 23 -10.52 -4.48 6.11
N ASN A 24 -9.94 -3.27 6.08
CA ASN A 24 -10.55 -2.11 6.70
C ASN A 24 -11.92 -1.82 6.09
N TRP A 25 -12.03 -1.88 4.76
CA TRP A 25 -13.29 -1.71 4.07
C TRP A 25 -14.34 -2.76 4.47
N LEU A 26 -13.95 -4.04 4.54
CA LEU A 26 -14.83 -5.13 4.97
C LEU A 26 -15.32 -4.96 6.41
N ARG A 27 -14.47 -4.46 7.29
CA ARG A 27 -14.79 -4.28 8.72
C ARG A 27 -15.65 -3.04 8.97
N ASP A 28 -15.33 -1.93 8.32
CA ASP A 28 -15.83 -0.61 8.71
C ASP A 28 -16.91 -0.05 7.77
N VAL A 29 -16.85 -0.39 6.47
CA VAL A 29 -17.77 0.11 5.44
C VAL A 29 -18.84 -0.91 5.09
N ALA A 30 -18.44 -2.14 4.78
CA ALA A 30 -19.33 -3.17 4.27
C ALA A 30 -20.57 -3.44 5.17
N PRO A 31 -20.46 -3.45 6.52
CA PRO A 31 -21.61 -3.65 7.41
C PRO A 31 -22.66 -2.54 7.37
N LYS A 32 -22.31 -1.39 6.81
CA LYS A 32 -23.15 -0.17 6.78
C LYS A 32 -23.72 0.13 5.39
N LEU A 33 -23.54 -0.78 4.43
CA LEU A 33 -24.09 -0.64 3.08
C LEU A 33 -25.61 -0.84 3.09
N ASN A 34 -26.31 0.02 2.38
CA ASN A 34 -27.79 0.02 2.34
C ASN A 34 -28.38 -1.03 1.39
N TYR A 35 -27.56 -1.63 0.52
CA TYR A 35 -28.03 -2.55 -0.51
C TYR A 35 -27.37 -3.92 -0.37
N PRO A 36 -28.06 -5.00 -0.78
CA PRO A 36 -27.45 -6.31 -0.93
C PRO A 36 -26.19 -6.21 -1.76
N SER A 37 -25.09 -6.74 -1.26
CA SER A 37 -23.78 -6.53 -1.85
C SER A 37 -22.96 -7.82 -1.91
N LYS A 38 -22.10 -7.90 -2.92
CA LYS A 38 -21.16 -9.01 -3.10
C LYS A 38 -19.75 -8.47 -3.32
N LEU A 39 -18.78 -9.08 -2.65
CA LEU A 39 -17.36 -8.82 -2.90
C LEU A 39 -16.78 -9.92 -3.76
N LEU A 40 -16.35 -9.59 -4.97
CA LEU A 40 -15.60 -10.47 -5.84
C LEU A 40 -14.11 -10.30 -5.62
N ILE A 41 -13.45 -11.40 -5.31
CA ILE A 41 -12.00 -11.45 -5.15
C ILE A 41 -11.40 -12.27 -6.28
N HIS A 42 -10.49 -11.69 -7.05
CA HIS A 42 -9.89 -12.29 -8.24
C HIS A 42 -9.02 -13.52 -7.96
N ARG A 43 -8.60 -13.76 -6.71
CA ARG A 43 -7.72 -14.87 -6.34
C ARG A 43 -8.49 -16.14 -5.95
N ARG A 44 -7.78 -17.28 -5.92
CA ARG A 44 -8.30 -18.50 -5.29
C ARG A 44 -8.38 -18.30 -3.79
N ARG A 45 -9.41 -18.88 -3.17
CA ARG A 45 -9.51 -18.88 -1.71
C ARG A 45 -8.28 -19.60 -1.13
N PRO A 46 -7.53 -18.99 -0.23
CA PRO A 46 -6.45 -19.66 0.47
C PRO A 46 -7.02 -20.75 1.39
N GLU A 47 -6.36 -21.91 1.44
CA GLU A 47 -6.86 -23.11 2.15
C GLU A 47 -7.02 -22.90 3.66
N ASN A 48 -6.29 -21.96 4.26
CA ASN A 48 -6.19 -21.78 5.72
C ASN A 48 -6.65 -20.41 6.24
N ILE A 49 -7.42 -19.66 5.47
CA ILE A 49 -7.93 -18.36 5.96
C ILE A 49 -9.33 -18.53 6.52
N LYS A 50 -9.43 -18.32 7.84
CA LYS A 50 -10.68 -17.94 8.47
C LYS A 50 -10.88 -16.44 8.20
N ILE A 51 -11.95 -16.09 7.50
CA ILE A 51 -12.41 -14.71 7.42
C ILE A 51 -12.99 -14.42 8.81
N GLU A 52 -12.26 -13.64 9.59
CA GLU A 52 -12.61 -13.32 10.99
C GLU A 52 -13.69 -12.21 11.07
N TYR A 53 -14.30 -11.84 9.93
CA TYR A 53 -15.30 -10.79 9.90
C TYR A 53 -16.69 -11.40 9.72
N ASP A 54 -17.57 -11.04 10.62
CA ASP A 54 -19.00 -11.22 10.45
C ASP A 54 -19.48 -10.16 9.43
N SER A 55 -19.14 -10.40 8.17
CA SER A 55 -19.48 -9.46 7.09
C SER A 55 -20.86 -9.83 6.52
N PRO A 56 -21.79 -8.87 6.43
CA PRO A 56 -23.09 -9.11 5.83
C PRO A 56 -23.04 -9.30 4.31
N ILE A 57 -21.89 -9.13 3.70
CA ILE A 57 -21.72 -9.32 2.27
C ILE A 57 -21.15 -10.69 1.90
N GLU A 58 -21.72 -11.26 0.84
CA GLU A 58 -21.22 -12.51 0.26
C GLU A 58 -19.86 -12.29 -0.40
N ILE A 59 -18.84 -13.06 0.03
CA ILE A 59 -17.50 -13.03 -0.57
C ILE A 59 -17.38 -14.16 -1.58
N ILE A 60 -17.21 -13.81 -2.85
CA ILE A 60 -17.05 -14.75 -3.95
C ILE A 60 -15.57 -14.79 -4.35
N TRP A 61 -14.95 -15.92 -4.10
CA TRP A 61 -13.61 -16.21 -4.58
C TRP A 61 -13.66 -16.72 -6.02
N GLN A 62 -13.23 -15.87 -6.92
CA GLN A 62 -13.41 -16.10 -8.34
C GLN A 62 -12.39 -17.08 -8.92
N GLY A 63 -11.23 -17.25 -8.28
CA GLY A 63 -10.09 -17.82 -8.95
C GLY A 63 -9.76 -16.95 -10.16
N TYR A 64 -9.10 -17.47 -11.15
CA TYR A 64 -8.81 -16.73 -12.39
C TYR A 64 -9.85 -17.03 -13.50
N SER A 65 -11.13 -17.20 -13.13
CA SER A 65 -12.20 -17.55 -14.09
C SER A 65 -12.94 -16.30 -14.59
N PRO A 66 -12.69 -15.85 -15.84
CA PRO A 66 -13.43 -14.73 -16.46
C PRO A 66 -14.94 -14.98 -16.49
N ARG A 67 -15.35 -16.24 -16.70
CA ARG A 67 -16.78 -16.60 -16.79
C ARG A 67 -17.54 -16.32 -15.49
N LYS A 68 -16.98 -16.69 -14.35
CA LYS A 68 -17.61 -16.38 -13.04
C LYS A 68 -17.74 -14.88 -12.82
N PHE A 69 -16.75 -14.11 -13.24
CA PHE A 69 -16.77 -12.67 -13.16
C PHE A 69 -17.94 -12.10 -13.99
N GLU A 70 -18.03 -12.52 -15.25
CA GLU A 70 -19.07 -12.12 -16.17
C GLU A 70 -20.47 -12.50 -15.68
N GLU A 71 -20.65 -13.73 -15.19
CA GLU A 71 -21.92 -14.21 -14.62
C GLU A 71 -22.35 -13.37 -13.41
N THR A 72 -21.41 -12.99 -12.54
CA THR A 72 -21.72 -12.15 -11.37
C THR A 72 -22.09 -10.73 -11.79
N LEU A 73 -21.42 -10.15 -12.79
CA LEU A 73 -21.73 -8.79 -13.26
C LEU A 73 -23.06 -8.70 -14.00
N LYS A 74 -23.56 -9.77 -14.63
CA LYS A 74 -24.86 -9.76 -15.33
C LYS A 74 -26.00 -9.23 -14.46
N ASN A 75 -26.05 -9.65 -13.20
CA ASN A 75 -27.09 -9.30 -12.24
C ASN A 75 -26.72 -8.13 -11.31
N ALA A 76 -25.59 -7.50 -11.56
CA ALA A 76 -25.16 -6.33 -10.80
C ALA A 76 -26.03 -5.12 -11.14
N ARG A 77 -26.43 -4.38 -10.10
CA ARG A 77 -27.02 -3.06 -10.20
C ARG A 77 -25.94 -2.01 -10.46
N LYS A 78 -24.91 -2.03 -9.62
CA LYS A 78 -23.74 -1.14 -9.67
C LYS A 78 -22.47 -1.94 -9.50
N ILE A 79 -21.39 -1.42 -10.03
CA ILE A 79 -20.04 -1.99 -9.93
C ILE A 79 -19.12 -0.94 -9.30
N HIS A 80 -18.40 -1.36 -8.27
CA HIS A 80 -17.39 -0.58 -7.58
C HIS A 80 -16.06 -1.33 -7.60
N ILE A 81 -15.01 -0.70 -8.11
CA ILE A 81 -13.68 -1.31 -8.14
C ILE A 81 -12.88 -0.79 -6.94
N LEU A 82 -12.67 -1.65 -5.98
CA LEU A 82 -11.89 -1.35 -4.78
C LEU A 82 -10.39 -1.44 -5.03
N HIS A 83 -9.95 -2.43 -5.82
CA HIS A 83 -8.56 -2.62 -6.19
C HIS A 83 -8.47 -3.41 -7.49
N GLY A 84 -7.90 -2.83 -8.52
CA GLY A 84 -8.16 -3.26 -9.88
C GLY A 84 -7.00 -3.68 -10.78
N TYR A 85 -5.84 -4.12 -10.28
CA TYR A 85 -4.65 -4.37 -11.12
C TYR A 85 -4.77 -5.43 -12.21
N TYR A 86 -5.66 -6.41 -12.09
CA TYR A 86 -5.77 -7.53 -13.01
C TYR A 86 -7.19 -7.78 -13.50
N THR A 87 -8.01 -6.77 -13.51
CA THR A 87 -9.40 -6.92 -13.96
C THR A 87 -9.43 -7.18 -15.47
N PRO A 88 -10.26 -8.10 -15.95
CA PRO A 88 -10.46 -8.32 -17.37
C PRO A 88 -11.05 -7.09 -18.02
N HIS A 89 -10.21 -6.32 -18.72
CA HIS A 89 -10.53 -5.04 -19.33
C HIS A 89 -11.81 -5.07 -20.14
N ARG A 90 -11.95 -6.06 -21.02
CA ARG A 90 -13.12 -6.23 -21.89
C ARG A 90 -14.42 -6.43 -21.14
N ILE A 91 -14.36 -7.10 -19.98
CA ILE A 91 -15.57 -7.36 -19.16
C ILE A 91 -16.01 -6.08 -18.46
N ILE A 92 -15.09 -5.29 -17.95
CA ILE A 92 -15.43 -3.98 -17.36
C ILE A 92 -15.94 -3.02 -18.41
N GLU A 93 -15.28 -2.96 -19.58
CA GLU A 93 -15.72 -2.13 -20.70
C GLU A 93 -17.15 -2.45 -21.15
N SER A 94 -17.48 -3.75 -21.22
CA SER A 94 -18.84 -4.21 -21.57
C SER A 94 -19.90 -3.91 -20.49
N ASN A 95 -19.50 -3.49 -19.29
CA ASN A 95 -20.38 -3.14 -18.17
C ASN A 95 -20.13 -1.71 -17.65
N LYS A 96 -19.50 -0.86 -18.45
CA LYS A 96 -19.10 0.50 -18.05
C LYS A 96 -20.29 1.38 -17.62
N ASP A 97 -21.47 1.14 -18.16
CA ASP A 97 -22.72 1.79 -17.80
C ASP A 97 -23.12 1.57 -16.33
N LYS A 98 -22.67 0.47 -15.73
CA LYS A 98 -22.89 0.12 -14.32
C LYS A 98 -21.74 0.54 -13.41
N LEU A 99 -20.62 1.02 -13.96
CA LEU A 99 -19.41 1.34 -13.20
C LEU A 99 -19.57 2.67 -12.47
N GLU A 100 -19.82 2.61 -11.18
CA GLU A 100 -20.04 3.78 -10.33
C GLU A 100 -18.75 4.39 -9.81
N SER A 101 -17.85 3.56 -9.28
CA SER A 101 -16.60 4.09 -8.70
C SER A 101 -15.41 3.18 -8.92
N VAL A 102 -14.23 3.79 -8.92
CA VAL A 102 -12.95 3.11 -8.94
C VAL A 102 -12.00 3.74 -7.92
N CYS A 103 -11.40 2.93 -7.05
CA CYS A 103 -10.32 3.39 -6.19
C CYS A 103 -8.99 3.28 -6.91
N VAL A 104 -8.27 4.38 -6.93
CA VAL A 104 -7.00 4.54 -7.61
C VAL A 104 -5.86 4.37 -6.63
N HIS A 105 -5.01 3.40 -6.87
CA HIS A 105 -3.91 2.99 -6.00
C HIS A 105 -2.52 3.33 -6.57
N VAL A 106 -2.44 3.73 -7.83
CA VAL A 106 -1.16 4.02 -8.50
C VAL A 106 -1.27 5.33 -9.24
N SER A 107 -0.37 6.23 -8.93
CA SER A 107 -0.17 7.41 -9.75
C SER A 107 0.42 7.05 -11.11
N VAL A 108 -0.03 7.73 -12.14
CA VAL A 108 0.30 7.44 -13.54
C VAL A 108 1.78 7.67 -13.87
N ASP A 109 2.33 6.82 -14.74
CA ASP A 109 3.63 6.94 -15.44
C ASP A 109 4.93 6.89 -14.60
N LEU A 110 4.84 6.54 -13.35
CA LEU A 110 6.00 6.65 -12.48
C LEU A 110 6.87 5.40 -12.45
N SER A 111 6.35 4.23 -12.78
CA SER A 111 7.10 2.97 -12.71
C SER A 111 8.22 2.85 -13.75
N LEU A 112 7.99 3.31 -14.99
CA LEU A 112 9.03 3.37 -16.02
C LEU A 112 10.08 4.43 -15.68
N LYS A 113 9.63 5.62 -15.29
CA LYS A 113 10.51 6.75 -14.94
C LYS A 113 11.37 6.40 -13.73
N ALA A 114 10.80 5.79 -12.70
CA ALA A 114 11.52 5.31 -11.52
C ALA A 114 12.57 4.26 -11.86
N GLY A 115 12.24 3.27 -12.69
CA GLY A 115 13.19 2.26 -13.14
C GLY A 115 14.39 2.87 -13.90
N PHE A 116 14.16 3.85 -14.77
CA PHE A 116 15.23 4.58 -15.45
C PHE A 116 16.10 5.41 -14.48
N GLN A 117 15.48 6.10 -13.54
CA GLN A 117 16.20 6.92 -12.56
C GLN A 117 17.08 6.08 -11.62
N LEU A 118 16.65 4.85 -11.31
CA LEU A 118 17.41 3.93 -10.48
C LEU A 118 18.45 3.12 -11.27
N GLY A 119 18.55 3.31 -12.60
CA GLY A 119 19.47 2.55 -13.46
C GLY A 119 19.18 1.05 -13.50
N LEU A 120 17.96 0.62 -13.17
CA LEU A 120 17.59 -0.78 -13.09
C LEU A 120 17.37 -1.39 -14.49
N PRO A 121 17.66 -2.69 -14.69
CA PRO A 121 17.37 -3.38 -15.94
C PRO A 121 15.88 -3.26 -16.33
N LYS A 122 15.58 -3.13 -17.63
CA LYS A 122 14.22 -2.98 -18.15
C LYS A 122 13.22 -4.04 -17.65
N LEU A 123 13.68 -5.27 -17.40
CA LEU A 123 12.85 -6.36 -16.84
C LEU A 123 12.27 -6.04 -15.47
N LEU A 124 12.84 -5.08 -14.73
CA LEU A 124 12.38 -4.67 -13.40
C LEU A 124 11.44 -3.47 -13.43
N HIS A 125 11.11 -2.98 -14.63
CA HIS A 125 10.19 -1.86 -14.83
C HIS A 125 8.75 -2.37 -14.92
N PHE A 126 7.93 -2.06 -13.92
CA PHE A 126 6.51 -2.43 -13.92
C PHE A 126 5.64 -1.24 -14.35
N SER A 127 5.20 -1.25 -15.61
CA SER A 127 4.40 -0.15 -16.19
C SER A 127 2.92 -0.46 -16.41
N ALA A 128 2.52 -1.73 -16.37
CA ALA A 128 1.21 -2.13 -16.88
C ALA A 128 0.00 -1.65 -16.04
N ASN A 129 0.21 -1.41 -14.74
CA ASN A 129 -0.91 -1.18 -13.82
C ASN A 129 -1.47 0.24 -13.87
N SER A 130 -0.61 1.24 -14.10
CA SER A 130 -1.04 2.64 -14.17
C SER A 130 -1.93 2.91 -15.36
N HIS A 131 -1.61 2.33 -16.54
CA HIS A 131 -2.42 2.50 -17.75
C HIS A 131 -3.83 1.92 -17.58
N TRP A 132 -3.94 0.78 -16.88
CA TRP A 132 -5.24 0.15 -16.66
C TRP A 132 -6.12 0.99 -15.70
N GLU A 133 -5.58 1.44 -14.56
CA GLU A 133 -6.33 2.30 -13.64
C GLU A 133 -6.80 3.59 -14.33
N LYS A 134 -5.95 4.18 -15.18
CA LYS A 134 -6.28 5.33 -15.98
C LYS A 134 -7.49 5.09 -16.90
N GLN A 135 -7.52 3.96 -17.61
CA GLN A 135 -8.63 3.64 -18.51
C GLN A 135 -9.93 3.40 -17.75
N VAL A 136 -9.87 2.64 -16.67
CA VAL A 136 -11.06 2.33 -15.88
C VAL A 136 -11.60 3.57 -15.16
N SER A 137 -10.72 4.46 -14.70
CA SER A 137 -11.13 5.74 -14.12
C SER A 137 -11.91 6.62 -15.09
N LYS A 138 -11.60 6.56 -16.38
CA LYS A 138 -12.39 7.27 -17.43
C LYS A 138 -13.78 6.70 -17.64
N TRP A 139 -14.01 5.44 -17.32
CA TRP A 139 -15.31 4.79 -17.47
C TRP A 139 -16.16 4.89 -16.20
N ALA A 140 -15.53 5.08 -15.06
CA ALA A 140 -16.24 5.21 -13.78
C ALA A 140 -16.89 6.59 -13.66
N LYS A 141 -18.04 6.65 -12.98
CA LYS A 141 -18.67 7.93 -12.65
C LYS A 141 -17.88 8.71 -11.62
N LYS A 142 -17.15 8.01 -10.75
CA LYS A 142 -16.31 8.60 -9.68
C LYS A 142 -14.98 7.88 -9.60
N ALA A 143 -13.89 8.63 -9.55
CA ALA A 143 -12.56 8.12 -9.22
C ALA A 143 -12.21 8.55 -7.79
N VAL A 144 -11.69 7.62 -6.98
CA VAL A 144 -11.32 7.86 -5.59
C VAL A 144 -9.82 7.69 -5.43
N TRP A 145 -9.13 8.74 -5.05
CA TRP A 145 -7.71 8.68 -4.71
C TRP A 145 -7.53 8.30 -3.23
N ILE A 146 -6.74 7.27 -2.96
CA ILE A 146 -6.53 6.72 -1.61
C ILE A 146 -5.19 7.13 -0.99
N GLY A 147 -4.38 7.89 -1.71
CA GLY A 147 -3.05 8.30 -1.25
C GLY A 147 -3.07 9.57 -0.41
N LEU A 148 -1.91 9.91 0.15
CA LEU A 148 -1.72 11.09 1.01
C LEU A 148 -1.59 12.37 0.19
N ASP A 149 -0.79 12.31 -0.86
CA ASP A 149 -0.53 13.47 -1.72
C ASP A 149 -1.41 13.38 -2.96
N LYS A 150 -2.02 14.50 -3.32
CA LYS A 150 -2.85 14.57 -4.52
C LYS A 150 -1.96 14.54 -5.76
N ILE A 151 -1.93 13.42 -6.43
CA ILE A 151 -1.28 13.30 -7.74
C ILE A 151 -2.38 13.34 -8.80
N PRO A 152 -2.45 14.39 -9.61
CA PRO A 152 -3.45 14.47 -10.67
C PRO A 152 -3.21 13.34 -11.67
N LEU A 153 -4.13 12.39 -11.71
CA LEU A 153 -4.11 11.31 -12.68
C LEU A 153 -4.41 11.81 -14.08
N HIS A 154 -5.29 12.80 -14.18
CA HIS A 154 -5.74 13.47 -15.41
C HIS A 154 -6.46 14.77 -15.09
N ASP A 155 -6.28 15.76 -15.93
CA ASP A 155 -7.06 16.99 -15.93
C ASP A 155 -8.55 16.77 -16.29
N GLU A 156 -8.89 15.58 -16.81
CA GLU A 156 -10.22 15.24 -17.34
C GLU A 156 -11.07 14.37 -16.39
N ILE A 157 -10.55 13.97 -15.21
CA ILE A 157 -11.26 13.06 -14.30
C ILE A 157 -11.49 13.78 -12.97
N ASP A 158 -12.75 13.84 -12.56
CA ASP A 158 -13.09 14.30 -11.21
C ASP A 158 -12.68 13.26 -10.17
N ILE A 159 -11.72 13.62 -9.33
CA ILE A 159 -11.10 12.74 -8.33
C ILE A 159 -11.52 13.19 -6.94
N ILE A 160 -12.12 12.28 -6.21
CA ILE A 160 -12.46 12.45 -4.80
C ILE A 160 -11.30 11.96 -3.94
N ASP A 161 -10.75 12.81 -3.08
CA ASP A 161 -9.68 12.43 -2.17
C ASP A 161 -10.26 11.78 -0.92
N ILE A 162 -9.98 10.49 -0.76
CA ILE A 162 -10.28 9.73 0.46
C ILE A 162 -9.00 8.98 0.85
N PRO A 163 -8.02 9.64 1.44
CA PRO A 163 -6.81 8.99 1.90
C PRO A 163 -7.15 7.85 2.84
N ASN A 164 -6.38 6.78 2.80
CA ASN A 164 -6.52 5.70 3.76
C ASN A 164 -6.33 6.22 5.19
N TYR A 165 -6.74 5.43 6.17
CA TYR A 165 -6.51 5.77 7.56
C TYR A 165 -5.57 4.76 8.23
N TYR A 166 -4.93 5.20 9.31
CA TYR A 166 -4.12 4.40 10.20
C TYR A 166 -4.39 4.78 11.65
N GLU A 167 -4.80 3.82 12.48
CA GLU A 167 -5.02 4.04 13.91
C GLU A 167 -3.70 3.91 14.67
N PHE A 168 -3.19 5.03 15.23
CA PHE A 168 -2.01 5.02 16.10
C PHE A 168 -2.37 4.44 17.47
N LYS A 169 -1.79 3.29 17.80
CA LYS A 169 -2.14 2.52 19.02
C LYS A 169 -0.99 2.38 20.00
N GLN A 170 0.23 2.29 19.51
CA GLN A 170 1.40 2.00 20.35
C GLN A 170 2.06 3.28 20.85
N ASN A 171 2.19 4.28 20.01
CA ASN A 171 2.81 5.58 20.30
C ASN A 171 4.15 5.42 21.06
N LYS A 172 4.98 4.45 20.64
CA LYS A 172 6.22 4.14 21.33
C LYS A 172 7.22 5.29 21.26
N LYS A 173 8.07 5.40 22.28
CA LYS A 173 9.24 6.28 22.27
C LYS A 173 10.20 5.86 21.16
N VAL A 174 11.03 6.80 20.75
CA VAL A 174 12.02 6.56 19.70
C VAL A 174 13.00 5.45 20.08
N CYS A 175 13.29 4.57 19.14
CA CYS A 175 14.29 3.52 19.31
C CYS A 175 15.66 4.04 18.87
N MET A 176 16.66 4.00 19.75
CA MET A 176 17.99 4.57 19.52
C MET A 176 18.93 3.68 18.71
N SER A 177 18.52 2.50 18.29
CA SER A 177 19.34 1.64 17.44
C SER A 177 19.57 2.28 16.07
N ASN A 178 20.84 2.32 15.62
CA ASN A 178 21.22 2.80 14.28
C ASN A 178 21.03 1.73 13.19
N ARG A 179 20.57 0.54 13.55
CA ARG A 179 20.31 -0.51 12.57
C ARG A 179 19.05 -0.20 11.75
N VAL A 180 19.12 -0.48 10.47
CA VAL A 180 18.02 -0.27 9.54
C VAL A 180 17.05 -1.45 9.54
N GLY A 181 15.75 -1.17 9.55
CA GLY A 181 14.69 -2.14 9.35
C GLY A 181 13.97 -1.90 8.01
N PHE A 182 13.68 -2.99 7.28
CA PHE A 182 12.94 -2.97 6.02
C PHE A 182 11.73 -3.89 6.14
N ALA A 183 10.52 -3.34 6.01
CA ALA A 183 9.26 -4.09 6.08
C ALA A 183 8.42 -3.85 4.83
N ALA A 184 8.78 -4.51 3.74
CA ALA A 184 8.09 -4.37 2.46
C ALA A 184 8.33 -5.57 1.55
N ARG A 185 7.60 -5.65 0.43
CA ARG A 185 7.91 -6.58 -0.65
C ARG A 185 9.23 -6.18 -1.32
N CYS A 186 9.98 -7.16 -1.79
CA CYS A 186 11.15 -6.92 -2.62
C CYS A 186 10.73 -6.66 -4.07
N ASP A 187 10.26 -5.46 -4.35
CA ASP A 187 10.03 -4.98 -5.72
C ASP A 187 10.79 -3.66 -5.95
N THR A 188 10.91 -3.23 -7.20
CA THR A 188 11.64 -2.02 -7.60
C THR A 188 11.18 -0.78 -6.86
N ARG A 189 9.90 -0.65 -6.60
CA ARG A 189 9.30 0.52 -5.93
C ARG A 189 9.66 0.60 -4.45
N LYS A 190 10.11 -0.50 -3.87
CA LYS A 190 10.49 -0.58 -2.45
C LYS A 190 11.99 -0.44 -2.23
N SER A 191 12.76 -0.30 -3.32
CA SER A 191 14.22 -0.05 -3.30
C SER A 191 15.03 -0.96 -2.37
N PRO A 192 14.83 -2.30 -2.37
CA PRO A 192 15.53 -3.21 -1.45
C PRO A 192 17.05 -3.20 -1.65
N HIS A 193 17.55 -2.76 -2.81
CA HIS A 193 18.97 -2.61 -3.12
C HIS A 193 19.66 -1.54 -2.26
N PHE A 194 18.93 -0.64 -1.61
CA PHE A 194 19.53 0.31 -0.65
C PHE A 194 20.12 -0.40 0.57
N LEU A 195 19.65 -1.62 0.88
CA LEU A 195 20.19 -2.40 2.00
C LEU A 195 21.56 -3.06 1.71
N ASP A 196 22.02 -3.00 0.46
CA ASP A 196 23.29 -3.59 0.06
C ASP A 196 24.47 -2.96 0.83
N GLY A 197 25.26 -3.81 1.53
CA GLY A 197 26.35 -3.38 2.39
C GLY A 197 25.95 -2.79 3.76
N ILE A 198 24.67 -2.67 4.08
CA ILE A 198 24.15 -2.05 5.32
C ILE A 198 23.80 -3.11 6.37
N VAL A 199 24.08 -2.81 7.65
CA VAL A 199 23.64 -3.63 8.79
C VAL A 199 22.14 -3.44 8.99
N SER A 200 21.37 -4.45 8.58
CA SER A 200 19.92 -4.30 8.51
C SER A 200 19.14 -5.57 8.89
N LEU A 201 17.84 -5.38 9.13
CA LEU A 201 16.85 -6.45 9.26
C LEU A 201 15.81 -6.28 8.16
N ALA A 202 15.51 -7.34 7.43
CA ALA A 202 14.48 -7.31 6.39
C ALA A 202 13.36 -8.29 6.70
N PHE A 203 12.14 -7.77 6.79
CA PHE A 203 10.89 -8.52 6.93
C PHE A 203 10.17 -8.50 5.60
N THR A 204 10.40 -9.54 4.80
CA THR A 204 9.99 -9.59 3.40
C THR A 204 9.79 -11.03 2.93
N ASP A 205 9.34 -11.25 1.69
CA ASP A 205 9.41 -12.57 1.08
C ASP A 205 10.87 -12.94 0.82
N VAL A 206 11.30 -14.03 1.45
CA VAL A 206 12.70 -14.48 1.41
C VAL A 206 13.11 -14.93 0.00
N ASN A 207 12.16 -15.46 -0.79
CA ASN A 207 12.46 -15.90 -2.16
C ASN A 207 12.66 -14.69 -3.08
N ASP A 208 11.82 -13.67 -2.95
CA ASP A 208 12.00 -12.43 -3.70
C ASP A 208 13.33 -11.77 -3.36
N PHE A 209 13.70 -11.73 -2.08
CA PHE A 209 14.98 -11.16 -1.64
C PHE A 209 16.18 -11.95 -2.17
N ARG A 210 16.11 -13.30 -2.16
CA ARG A 210 17.16 -14.17 -2.75
C ARG A 210 17.27 -13.97 -4.26
N TRP A 211 16.15 -13.74 -4.94
CA TRP A 211 16.13 -13.41 -6.36
C TRP A 211 16.89 -12.12 -6.64
N TRP A 212 16.65 -11.06 -5.86
CA TRP A 212 17.36 -9.79 -5.96
C TRP A 212 18.87 -9.97 -5.75
N LYS A 213 19.28 -10.66 -4.70
CA LYS A 213 20.68 -10.99 -4.41
C LYS A 213 21.34 -11.66 -5.62
N LYS A 214 20.71 -12.70 -6.17
CA LYS A 214 21.25 -13.50 -7.27
C LYS A 214 21.34 -12.72 -8.58
N ASN A 215 20.29 -12.02 -8.97
CA ASN A 215 20.18 -11.44 -10.32
C ASN A 215 20.82 -10.05 -10.42
N LEU A 216 20.92 -9.32 -9.32
CA LEU A 216 21.56 -8.00 -9.28
C LEU A 216 22.96 -8.03 -8.64
N LYS A 217 23.44 -9.22 -8.24
CA LYS A 217 24.75 -9.40 -7.60
C LYS A 217 24.97 -8.50 -6.38
N LEU A 218 23.90 -8.29 -5.60
CA LEU A 218 23.94 -7.47 -4.40
C LEU A 218 24.47 -8.26 -3.21
N GLU A 219 25.26 -7.60 -2.34
CA GLU A 219 25.88 -8.20 -1.17
C GLU A 219 25.07 -7.90 0.10
N PHE A 220 24.04 -8.70 0.37
CA PHE A 220 23.23 -8.56 1.58
C PHE A 220 23.80 -9.35 2.78
N GLU A 221 25.11 -9.46 2.91
CA GLU A 221 25.75 -10.27 3.97
C GLU A 221 25.42 -9.77 5.37
N LYS A 222 25.25 -8.46 5.52
CA LYS A 222 24.92 -7.80 6.78
C LYS A 222 23.41 -7.72 7.06
N THR A 223 22.58 -8.26 6.16
CA THR A 223 21.13 -8.22 6.30
C THR A 223 20.58 -9.51 6.90
N ARG A 224 19.93 -9.42 8.05
CA ARG A 224 19.20 -10.55 8.64
C ARG A 224 17.78 -10.61 8.09
N LEU A 225 17.41 -11.74 7.48
CA LEU A 225 16.12 -11.95 6.85
C LEU A 225 15.11 -12.58 7.81
N TYR A 226 13.89 -12.06 7.77
CA TYR A 226 12.70 -12.63 8.40
C TYR A 226 11.63 -12.84 7.34
N GLN A 227 11.09 -14.07 7.26
CA GLN A 227 10.01 -14.37 6.34
C GLN A 227 8.77 -13.54 6.69
N PHE A 228 8.25 -12.83 5.71
CA PHE A 228 7.04 -12.05 5.87
C PHE A 228 5.86 -12.94 6.29
N ASN A 229 5.18 -12.53 7.36
CA ASN A 229 3.90 -13.07 7.78
C ASN A 229 3.10 -11.91 8.41
N TYR A 230 1.97 -11.59 7.81
CA TYR A 230 1.12 -10.49 8.28
C TYR A 230 0.78 -10.58 9.77
N LYS A 231 0.52 -11.78 10.30
CA LYS A 231 0.23 -12.00 11.72
C LYS A 231 1.39 -11.62 12.66
N ASN A 232 2.60 -11.55 12.12
CA ASN A 232 3.81 -11.27 12.90
C ASN A 232 4.43 -9.91 12.60
N ILE A 233 3.83 -9.09 11.76
CA ILE A 233 4.39 -7.79 11.37
C ILE A 233 4.59 -6.88 12.58
N HIS A 234 3.64 -6.87 13.51
CA HIS A 234 3.75 -6.11 14.76
C HIS A 234 4.98 -6.53 15.59
N ARG A 235 5.33 -7.82 15.63
CA ARG A 235 6.52 -8.32 16.34
C ARG A 235 7.81 -7.85 15.69
N PHE A 236 7.82 -7.64 14.39
CA PHE A 236 8.97 -7.07 13.71
C PHE A 236 9.16 -5.60 14.07
N PHE A 237 8.10 -4.80 14.04
CA PHE A 237 8.15 -3.39 14.44
C PHE A 237 8.43 -3.21 15.92
N ASP A 238 7.99 -4.13 16.76
CA ASP A 238 8.18 -4.10 18.23
C ASP A 238 9.62 -4.34 18.68
N ARG A 239 10.50 -4.80 17.81
CA ARG A 239 11.91 -5.08 18.12
C ARG A 239 12.66 -3.78 18.41
N GLU A 240 13.55 -3.84 19.42
CA GLU A 240 14.40 -2.72 19.81
C GLU A 240 15.79 -2.73 19.14
N ASP A 241 16.12 -3.79 18.40
CA ASP A 241 17.41 -3.94 17.75
C ASP A 241 17.52 -3.24 16.39
N TRP A 242 16.54 -2.44 16.01
CA TRP A 242 16.56 -1.51 14.88
C TRP A 242 15.73 -0.27 15.18
N GLY A 243 16.17 0.90 14.69
CA GLY A 243 15.54 2.19 15.00
C GLY A 243 15.29 3.06 13.77
N ILE A 244 15.96 2.77 12.65
CA ILE A 244 15.82 3.52 11.40
C ILE A 244 14.98 2.70 10.42
N SER A 245 13.86 3.25 9.92
CA SER A 245 13.03 2.56 8.95
C SER A 245 13.43 2.92 7.52
N HIS A 246 13.78 1.92 6.71
CA HIS A 246 13.87 2.09 5.27
C HIS A 246 12.45 2.23 4.70
N SER A 247 12.07 3.45 4.42
CA SER A 247 10.77 3.85 3.91
C SER A 247 10.86 4.61 2.57
N CYS A 248 11.98 4.44 1.85
CA CYS A 248 12.21 5.01 0.52
C CYS A 248 11.41 4.26 -0.55
N HIS A 249 10.09 4.27 -0.41
CA HIS A 249 9.18 3.59 -1.30
C HIS A 249 8.76 4.55 -2.42
N LEU A 250 9.16 4.26 -3.65
CA LEU A 250 8.76 5.05 -4.82
C LEU A 250 7.25 4.99 -5.01
N HIS A 251 6.64 6.16 -5.09
CA HIS A 251 5.22 6.34 -5.37
C HIS A 251 4.31 5.47 -4.48
N GLU A 252 4.61 5.48 -3.19
CA GLU A 252 3.77 4.85 -2.19
C GLU A 252 2.53 5.70 -1.96
N PRO A 253 1.32 5.25 -2.30
CA PRO A 253 0.14 6.11 -2.17
C PRO A 253 -0.16 6.47 -0.73
N PHE A 254 -0.12 5.51 0.20
CA PHE A 254 -0.39 5.75 1.61
C PHE A 254 0.76 5.31 2.53
N GLY A 255 1.27 4.08 2.36
CA GLY A 255 2.43 3.60 3.10
C GLY A 255 2.14 3.07 4.51
N TYR A 256 1.24 2.11 4.68
CA TYR A 256 0.94 1.52 5.99
C TYR A 256 2.17 1.12 6.81
N SER A 257 3.23 0.61 6.17
CA SER A 257 4.47 0.25 6.87
C SER A 257 5.23 1.47 7.42
N ILE A 258 5.05 2.65 6.83
CA ILE A 258 5.61 3.90 7.31
C ILE A 258 4.89 4.34 8.58
N PHE A 259 3.55 4.33 8.56
CA PHE A 259 2.74 4.62 9.75
C PHE A 259 3.03 3.63 10.88
N GLN A 260 3.19 2.34 10.58
CA GLN A 260 3.60 1.34 11.57
C GLN A 260 4.98 1.66 12.14
N ALA A 261 5.94 2.05 11.31
CA ALA A 261 7.26 2.46 11.79
C ALA A 261 7.15 3.62 12.79
N LEU A 262 6.39 4.65 12.46
CA LEU A 262 6.13 5.79 13.35
C LEU A 262 5.48 5.35 14.66
N ASP A 263 4.44 4.52 14.60
CA ASP A 263 3.70 4.05 15.78
C ASP A 263 4.58 3.26 16.75
N TYR A 264 5.55 2.51 16.21
CA TYR A 264 6.51 1.71 16.99
C TYR A 264 7.83 2.43 17.28
N GLY A 265 7.91 3.74 17.12
CA GLY A 265 9.09 4.53 17.51
C GLY A 265 10.29 4.39 16.56
N LYS A 266 10.06 4.06 15.29
CA LYS A 266 11.12 3.95 14.29
C LYS A 266 11.16 5.22 13.45
N LEU A 267 12.33 5.84 13.36
CA LEU A 267 12.51 7.05 12.56
C LEU A 267 12.67 6.68 11.08
N PRO A 268 11.75 7.09 10.19
CA PRO A 268 11.82 6.66 8.79
C PRO A 268 12.79 7.54 7.99
N ILE A 269 13.48 6.92 7.03
CA ILE A 269 14.05 7.63 5.89
C ILE A 269 13.03 7.52 4.76
N LEU A 270 12.44 8.65 4.38
CA LEU A 270 11.34 8.74 3.44
C LEU A 270 11.83 8.93 2.00
N GLN A 271 11.01 8.55 1.06
CA GLN A 271 11.18 8.97 -0.32
C GLN A 271 10.85 10.47 -0.47
N LYS A 272 11.52 11.16 -1.41
CA LYS A 272 11.39 12.61 -1.59
C LYS A 272 9.98 13.07 -1.99
N ASP A 273 9.19 12.21 -2.62
CA ASP A 273 7.84 12.51 -3.09
C ASP A 273 6.71 12.03 -2.13
N TRP A 274 7.03 11.45 -1.00
CA TRP A 274 6.05 11.07 0.02
C TRP A 274 5.86 12.17 1.04
N LEU A 275 4.63 12.61 1.31
CA LEU A 275 4.30 13.81 2.11
C LEU A 275 5.11 15.04 1.63
N ILE A 276 4.99 15.37 0.36
CA ILE A 276 5.82 16.38 -0.30
C ILE A 276 5.68 17.78 0.34
N ASN A 277 4.54 18.06 0.94
CA ASN A 277 4.24 19.35 1.57
C ASN A 277 4.70 19.43 3.04
N TYR A 278 5.30 18.38 3.57
CA TYR A 278 5.82 18.35 4.94
C TYR A 278 7.34 18.43 4.93
N GLU A 279 7.89 19.41 5.61
CA GLU A 279 9.35 19.55 5.77
C GLU A 279 9.89 18.49 6.71
N TYR A 280 10.50 17.48 6.13
CA TYR A 280 11.14 16.39 6.85
C TYR A 280 12.55 16.16 6.31
N PRO A 281 13.60 16.21 7.16
CA PRO A 281 14.98 16.27 6.68
C PRO A 281 15.50 14.92 6.15
N PHE A 282 15.00 13.79 6.69
CA PHE A 282 15.54 12.47 6.36
C PHE A 282 14.83 11.88 5.14
N ARG A 283 15.25 12.35 3.96
CA ARG A 283 14.71 11.91 2.66
C ARG A 283 15.81 11.44 1.74
N ALA A 284 15.55 10.36 1.02
CA ALA A 284 16.50 9.82 0.05
C ALA A 284 15.82 9.37 -1.23
N PHE A 285 16.50 9.54 -2.34
CA PHE A 285 16.11 9.04 -3.66
C PHE A 285 17.14 8.04 -4.21
N THR A 286 18.42 8.19 -3.82
CA THR A 286 19.52 7.29 -4.19
C THR A 286 20.04 6.53 -2.97
N LYS A 287 20.85 5.49 -3.21
CA LYS A 287 21.51 4.73 -2.15
C LYS A 287 22.51 5.59 -1.38
N GLU A 288 23.21 6.49 -2.07
CA GLU A 288 24.18 7.40 -1.47
C GLU A 288 23.48 8.35 -0.50
N GLU A 289 22.38 8.99 -0.93
CA GLU A 289 21.56 9.82 -0.06
C GLU A 289 21.01 9.01 1.13
N PHE A 290 20.59 7.76 0.90
CA PHE A 290 20.09 6.90 1.96
C PHE A 290 21.15 6.63 3.03
N ASN A 291 22.39 6.35 2.63
CA ASN A 291 23.52 6.18 3.55
C ASN A 291 23.81 7.45 4.34
N GLU A 292 23.83 8.60 3.66
CA GLU A 292 23.98 9.91 4.32
C GLU A 292 22.89 10.17 5.39
N GLN A 293 21.65 9.81 5.11
CA GLN A 293 20.58 9.96 6.10
C GLN A 293 20.72 8.99 7.28
N ILE A 294 21.26 7.79 7.09
CA ILE A 294 21.58 6.89 8.22
C ILE A 294 22.60 7.56 9.14
N ASP A 295 23.67 8.15 8.58
CA ASP A 295 24.70 8.84 9.36
C ASP A 295 24.10 10.06 10.08
N ASN A 296 23.34 10.89 9.38
CA ASN A 296 22.66 12.05 9.96
C ASN A 296 21.75 11.68 11.14
N ILE A 297 20.95 10.60 11.01
CA ILE A 297 20.10 10.11 12.11
C ILE A 297 20.98 9.54 13.24
N SER A 298 22.07 8.86 12.91
CA SER A 298 22.95 8.23 13.91
C SER A 298 23.63 9.23 14.83
N ASP A 299 23.87 10.45 14.32
CA ASP A 299 24.50 11.55 15.06
C ASP A 299 23.54 12.32 15.96
N LEU A 300 22.22 12.10 15.84
CA LEU A 300 21.23 12.77 16.66
C LEU A 300 21.19 12.22 18.11
N SER A 301 20.99 13.11 19.05
CA SER A 301 20.62 12.76 20.42
C SER A 301 19.24 12.11 20.51
N GLU A 302 18.97 11.40 21.60
CA GLU A 302 17.64 10.80 21.85
C GLU A 302 16.52 11.84 21.79
N LYS A 303 16.75 13.03 22.34
CA LYS A 303 15.77 14.11 22.33
C LYS A 303 15.46 14.56 20.91
N GLU A 304 16.48 14.81 20.09
CA GLU A 304 16.29 15.24 18.71
C GLU A 304 15.55 14.18 17.88
N ARG A 305 15.92 12.88 18.02
CA ARG A 305 15.20 11.80 17.36
C ARG A 305 13.74 11.73 17.81
N GLN A 306 13.47 11.91 19.10
CA GLN A 306 12.11 11.93 19.63
C GLN A 306 11.32 13.10 19.07
N ASP A 307 11.91 14.30 19.02
CA ASP A 307 11.26 15.49 18.50
C ASP A 307 10.90 15.32 17.00
N TYR A 308 11.79 14.76 16.18
CA TYR A 308 11.48 14.44 14.77
C TYR A 308 10.38 13.39 14.62
N LEU A 309 10.41 12.35 15.43
CA LEU A 309 9.41 11.30 15.42
C LEU A 309 8.02 11.86 15.78
N ASP A 310 7.94 12.63 16.85
CA ASP A 310 6.68 13.19 17.34
C ASP A 310 6.10 14.21 16.35
N ASN A 311 6.92 15.10 15.80
CA ASN A 311 6.48 16.07 14.80
C ASN A 311 5.90 15.37 13.56
N LEU A 312 6.57 14.34 13.04
CA LEU A 312 6.07 13.59 11.88
C LEU A 312 4.83 12.78 12.23
N ARG A 313 4.79 12.18 13.41
CA ARG A 313 3.63 11.44 13.90
C ARG A 313 2.41 12.34 14.04
N ASP A 314 2.59 13.53 14.64
CA ASP A 314 1.51 14.50 14.84
C ASP A 314 0.98 15.02 13.50
N TYR A 315 1.86 15.28 12.52
CA TYR A 315 1.43 15.60 11.17
C TYR A 315 0.59 14.46 10.54
N CYS A 316 0.98 13.20 10.76
CA CYS A 316 0.29 12.04 10.24
C CYS A 316 -1.03 11.71 10.96
N ARG A 317 -1.30 12.29 12.14
CA ARG A 317 -2.53 12.03 12.91
C ARG A 317 -3.82 12.49 12.21
N VAL A 318 -3.73 13.37 11.24
CA VAL A 318 -4.90 13.74 10.40
C VAL A 318 -5.49 12.53 9.66
N TYR A 319 -4.70 11.47 9.50
CA TYR A 319 -5.13 10.21 8.88
C TYR A 319 -5.58 9.16 9.91
N ASP A 320 -5.63 9.49 11.20
CA ASP A 320 -6.19 8.66 12.28
C ASP A 320 -7.69 8.96 12.46
N ASN A 321 -8.44 8.89 11.35
CA ASN A 321 -9.89 9.22 11.34
C ASN A 321 -10.70 8.15 10.60
N LYS A 322 -10.89 7.02 11.25
CA LYS A 322 -11.65 5.90 10.73
C LYS A 322 -13.13 6.26 10.45
N GLU A 323 -13.73 7.03 11.32
CA GLU A 323 -15.13 7.41 11.23
C GLU A 323 -15.40 8.27 9.98
N GLU A 324 -14.59 9.29 9.76
CA GLU A 324 -14.69 10.16 8.58
C GLU A 324 -14.38 9.36 7.30
N TRP A 325 -13.36 8.51 7.32
CA TRP A 325 -13.03 7.64 6.20
C TRP A 325 -14.21 6.74 5.82
N THR A 326 -14.82 6.09 6.82
CA THR A 326 -15.99 5.25 6.63
C THR A 326 -17.15 6.03 6.04
N GLN A 327 -17.45 7.21 6.60
CA GLN A 327 -18.56 8.06 6.15
C GLN A 327 -18.39 8.51 4.70
N LYS A 328 -17.21 8.94 4.30
CA LYS A 328 -16.92 9.34 2.91
C LYS A 328 -17.16 8.20 1.91
N TYR A 329 -16.81 6.96 2.25
CA TYR A 329 -17.11 5.81 1.39
C TYR A 329 -18.60 5.50 1.34
N LEU A 330 -19.31 5.60 2.46
CA LEU A 330 -20.76 5.39 2.48
C LEU A 330 -21.51 6.44 1.64
N GLU A 331 -21.04 7.66 1.59
CA GLU A 331 -21.58 8.72 0.70
C GLU A 331 -21.43 8.38 -0.78
N ILE A 332 -20.41 7.59 -1.15
CA ILE A 332 -20.25 7.12 -2.52
C ILE A 332 -21.14 5.92 -2.81
N TYR A 333 -21.22 4.96 -1.88
CA TYR A 333 -21.81 3.66 -2.13
C TYR A 333 -23.32 3.60 -1.88
N ASN A 334 -23.84 4.41 -0.99
CA ASN A 334 -25.27 4.45 -0.64
C ASN A 334 -26.14 5.42 -1.49
N GLN A 335 -25.58 5.97 -2.58
CA GLN A 335 -26.29 6.86 -3.51
C GLN A 335 -27.24 6.15 -4.49
#